data_349739e7d25836865f871d628f62e92f
#
_entry.id   349739e7d25836865f871d628f62e92f
#
_cell.length_a   1.000
_cell.length_b   1.000
_cell.length_c   1.000
_cell.angle_alpha   90.00
_cell.angle_beta   90.00
_cell.angle_gamma   90.00
#
_symmetry.space_group_name_H-M   'P 1'
#
loop_
_entity.id
_entity.type
_entity.pdbx_description
1 polymer ?
#
loop_
_entity_poly.entity_id
_entity_poly.type
_entity_poly.pdbx_seq_one_letter_code
_entity_poly.pdbx_strand_id
1 'polypeptide(L)'
;MKCKASVYALRRFITEVFAPAARARLTMSLMHNENQPHEDDRPVHPFSALSPDCVLDALDSVGLRGDGRLLALNSYENRVYQVGIEDSAPLVAKFYRPERWSDAAILEEHAFVSELVEREIQVVPALAINGSTLHQYQGFRFAVFPRHGGRAPELDDPATLEWIGRFIGRIHAVGALSTYKERPALDHQTFGVEPREFLLDGNFLPPELLAAYSSVAQQALDGVKRCYDRAGDVAVLRTHGDCHGGNVLWTDAGPHFVDFDDSRMGPAIQDLWMMLSGERGDQVRQMSDILAGYEDFCDFDPRQLYLVEALRTLRLIHYSAWLARRWDDPAFPVAFPWFNTQRYWQDRILELREQVALMDEAPLWPI
;
A
#
# COMPACT_ATOMS: atom_id res chain seq x y z
N MET A 1 -12.51 -24.17 23.11
CA MET A 1 -12.82 -24.28 21.65
C MET A 1 -13.30 -22.94 21.02
N LYS A 2 -12.91 -21.77 21.53
CA LYS A 2 -13.34 -20.45 20.99
C LYS A 2 -12.22 -19.61 20.36
N CYS A 3 -10.97 -20.11 20.34
CA CYS A 3 -9.81 -19.33 19.85
C CYS A 3 -9.44 -19.57 18.37
N LYS A 4 -10.04 -20.55 17.70
CA LYS A 4 -9.66 -20.90 16.31
C LYS A 4 -10.32 -20.03 15.22
N ALA A 5 -11.37 -19.29 15.52
CA ALA A 5 -12.04 -18.45 14.51
C ALA A 5 -11.31 -17.14 14.24
N SER A 6 -10.67 -16.54 15.25
CA SER A 6 -9.92 -15.28 15.15
C SER A 6 -8.69 -15.38 14.23
N VAL A 7 -7.93 -16.48 14.36
CA VAL A 7 -6.73 -16.73 13.54
C VAL A 7 -7.06 -16.91 12.05
N TYR A 8 -8.25 -17.45 11.74
CA TYR A 8 -8.70 -17.61 10.35
C TYR A 8 -9.03 -16.25 9.71
N ALA A 9 -9.63 -15.32 10.44
CA ALA A 9 -9.96 -13.99 9.93
C ALA A 9 -8.68 -13.17 9.65
N LEU A 10 -7.71 -13.19 10.56
CA LEU A 10 -6.43 -12.49 10.38
C LEU A 10 -5.57 -13.10 9.26
N ARG A 11 -5.51 -14.44 9.16
CA ARG A 11 -4.86 -15.12 8.03
C ARG A 11 -5.51 -14.73 6.70
N ARG A 12 -6.85 -14.63 6.67
CA ARG A 12 -7.58 -14.24 5.47
C ARG A 12 -7.31 -12.79 5.08
N PHE A 13 -7.23 -11.87 6.05
CA PHE A 13 -6.87 -10.47 5.81
C PHE A 13 -5.44 -10.33 5.25
N ILE A 14 -4.44 -10.98 5.85
CA ILE A 14 -3.06 -10.95 5.36
C ILE A 14 -2.97 -11.66 4.00
N THR A 15 -3.67 -12.78 3.79
CA THR A 15 -3.64 -13.53 2.54
C THR A 15 -4.45 -12.87 1.43
N GLU A 16 -5.58 -12.22 1.73
CA GLU A 16 -6.43 -11.57 0.72
C GLU A 16 -6.00 -10.14 0.40
N VAL A 17 -5.37 -9.42 1.35
CA VAL A 17 -4.83 -8.06 1.14
C VAL A 17 -3.41 -8.10 0.56
N PHE A 18 -2.63 -9.15 0.85
CA PHE A 18 -1.22 -9.27 0.47
C PHE A 18 -0.91 -10.44 -0.48
N ALA A 19 -1.88 -11.33 -0.79
CA ALA A 19 -1.64 -12.38 -1.76
C ALA A 19 -1.51 -11.82 -3.18
N PRO A 20 -0.47 -12.19 -3.94
CA PRO A 20 -0.50 -11.98 -5.38
C PRO A 20 -1.70 -12.75 -5.94
N ALA A 21 -2.59 -12.05 -6.65
CA ALA A 21 -3.77 -12.67 -7.27
C ALA A 21 -3.31 -13.86 -8.11
N ALA A 22 -3.62 -15.08 -7.66
CA ALA A 22 -3.34 -16.28 -8.38
C ALA A 22 -4.04 -16.21 -9.74
N ARG A 23 -3.23 -16.26 -10.81
CA ARG A 23 -3.51 -16.44 -12.23
C ARG A 23 -5.00 -16.70 -12.56
N ALA A 24 -5.77 -15.66 -12.76
CA ALA A 24 -6.99 -15.73 -13.55
C ALA A 24 -6.57 -15.60 -15.02
N ARG A 25 -6.54 -16.72 -15.76
CA ARG A 25 -6.49 -16.71 -17.22
C ARG A 25 -7.83 -16.16 -17.72
N LEU A 26 -7.84 -14.90 -18.14
CA LEU A 26 -8.97 -14.36 -18.91
C LEU A 26 -8.93 -14.98 -20.31
N THR A 27 -9.72 -16.02 -20.54
CA THR A 27 -10.19 -16.39 -21.85
C THR A 27 -11.42 -15.51 -22.14
N MET A 28 -11.24 -14.47 -22.96
CA MET A 28 -12.36 -13.71 -23.52
C MET A 28 -13.13 -14.61 -24.47
N SER A 29 -14.31 -15.08 -24.05
CA SER A 29 -15.32 -15.62 -24.93
C SER A 29 -16.26 -14.47 -25.30
N LEU A 30 -16.24 -14.10 -26.59
CA LEU A 30 -17.17 -13.14 -27.18
C LEU A 30 -18.57 -13.80 -27.22
N MET A 31 -19.41 -13.46 -26.25
CA MET A 31 -20.86 -13.64 -26.41
C MET A 31 -21.49 -12.27 -26.53
N HIS A 32 -22.00 -11.98 -27.74
CA HIS A 32 -22.87 -10.86 -28.00
C HIS A 32 -24.17 -11.04 -27.20
N ASN A 33 -24.47 -10.10 -26.32
CA ASN A 33 -25.78 -9.99 -25.68
C ASN A 33 -26.35 -8.60 -26.04
N GLU A 34 -27.35 -8.63 -26.92
CA GLU A 34 -28.11 -7.45 -27.37
C GLU A 34 -29.09 -7.02 -26.28
N ASN A 35 -28.63 -6.28 -25.27
CA ASN A 35 -29.41 -5.39 -24.40
C ASN A 35 -28.47 -4.67 -23.44
N GLN A 36 -27.60 -3.81 -23.95
CA GLN A 36 -26.85 -2.89 -23.10
C GLN A 36 -27.42 -1.47 -23.22
N PRO A 37 -27.55 -0.72 -22.11
CA PRO A 37 -27.84 0.69 -22.17
C PRO A 37 -26.76 1.42 -22.98
N HIS A 38 -27.13 2.47 -23.69
CA HIS A 38 -26.25 3.28 -24.54
C HIS A 38 -24.96 3.63 -23.81
N GLU A 39 -23.82 3.53 -24.52
CA GLU A 39 -22.45 3.76 -24.01
C GLU A 39 -22.23 5.17 -23.42
N ASP A 40 -23.10 6.12 -23.70
CA ASP A 40 -22.98 7.53 -23.30
C ASP A 40 -23.39 7.86 -21.85
N ASP A 41 -23.97 6.93 -21.09
CA ASP A 41 -24.47 7.17 -19.71
C ASP A 41 -23.61 6.56 -18.59
N ARG A 42 -22.46 5.98 -18.90
CA ARG A 42 -21.57 5.46 -17.86
C ARG A 42 -20.71 6.58 -17.28
N PRO A 43 -20.59 6.68 -15.94
CA PRO A 43 -19.69 7.66 -15.33
C PRO A 43 -18.27 7.45 -15.87
N VAL A 44 -17.66 8.53 -16.33
CA VAL A 44 -16.28 8.52 -16.84
C VAL A 44 -15.34 8.25 -15.67
N HIS A 45 -14.78 7.05 -15.58
CA HIS A 45 -13.79 6.74 -14.53
C HIS A 45 -12.40 7.30 -14.91
N PRO A 46 -11.51 7.53 -13.92
CA PRO A 46 -10.25 8.25 -14.15
C PRO A 46 -9.34 7.69 -15.25
N PHE A 47 -9.41 6.40 -15.55
CA PHE A 47 -8.58 5.75 -16.57
C PHE A 47 -9.36 5.32 -17.82
N SER A 48 -10.58 5.81 -18.03
CA SER A 48 -11.43 5.39 -19.17
C SER A 48 -10.78 5.64 -20.54
N ALA A 49 -10.00 6.71 -20.66
CA ALA A 49 -9.30 7.09 -21.90
C ALA A 49 -7.88 6.49 -22.00
N LEU A 50 -7.38 5.78 -20.99
CA LEU A 50 -6.05 5.18 -21.00
C LEU A 50 -6.05 3.83 -21.75
N SER A 51 -6.07 3.88 -23.08
CA SER A 51 -5.98 2.71 -23.95
C SER A 51 -4.54 2.18 -24.04
N PRO A 52 -4.33 0.94 -24.52
CA PRO A 52 -2.99 0.44 -24.84
C PRO A 52 -2.22 1.35 -25.79
N ASP A 53 -2.86 1.91 -26.82
CA ASP A 53 -2.22 2.83 -27.76
C ASP A 53 -1.81 4.12 -27.05
N CYS A 54 -2.66 4.67 -26.16
CA CYS A 54 -2.34 5.85 -25.37
C CYS A 54 -1.08 5.60 -24.47
N VAL A 55 -0.91 4.39 -23.94
CA VAL A 55 0.27 4.01 -23.16
C VAL A 55 1.53 4.02 -24.03
N LEU A 56 1.46 3.45 -25.24
CA LEU A 56 2.59 3.41 -26.16
C LEU A 56 2.94 4.82 -26.66
N ASP A 57 1.96 5.60 -27.08
CA ASP A 57 2.12 6.99 -27.52
C ASP A 57 2.72 7.88 -26.40
N ALA A 58 2.33 7.65 -25.14
CA ALA A 58 2.91 8.36 -24.00
C ALA A 58 4.41 8.11 -23.87
N LEU A 59 4.87 6.86 -24.06
CA LEU A 59 6.30 6.53 -24.05
C LEU A 59 7.02 7.13 -25.28
N ASP A 60 6.42 7.04 -26.45
CA ASP A 60 6.97 7.64 -27.67
C ASP A 60 7.14 9.16 -27.52
N SER A 61 6.22 9.84 -26.83
CA SER A 61 6.29 11.28 -26.57
C SER A 61 7.53 11.73 -25.80
N VAL A 62 8.14 10.80 -25.02
CA VAL A 62 9.38 11.05 -24.29
C VAL A 62 10.61 10.40 -24.93
N GLY A 63 10.45 9.82 -26.12
CA GLY A 63 11.53 9.24 -26.91
C GLY A 63 11.80 7.74 -26.63
N LEU A 64 10.89 7.04 -25.98
CA LEU A 64 10.98 5.61 -25.70
C LEU A 64 10.08 4.84 -26.67
N ARG A 65 10.67 4.24 -27.71
CA ARG A 65 9.92 3.48 -28.70
C ARG A 65 9.52 2.11 -28.19
N GLY A 66 8.21 1.89 -28.10
CA GLY A 66 7.65 0.60 -27.76
C GLY A 66 7.77 -0.41 -28.90
N ASP A 67 8.07 -1.67 -28.59
CA ASP A 67 8.11 -2.79 -29.56
C ASP A 67 6.72 -3.47 -29.72
N GLY A 68 5.66 -2.90 -29.14
CA GLY A 68 4.28 -3.41 -29.14
C GLY A 68 3.97 -4.43 -28.02
N ARG A 69 4.96 -4.87 -27.25
CA ARG A 69 4.72 -5.76 -26.10
C ARG A 69 4.29 -4.94 -24.90
N LEU A 70 3.04 -5.13 -24.48
CA LEU A 70 2.45 -4.46 -23.32
C LEU A 70 1.84 -5.49 -22.39
N LEU A 71 2.24 -5.48 -21.11
CA LEU A 71 1.68 -6.34 -20.07
C LEU A 71 1.22 -5.49 -18.88
N ALA A 72 -0.09 -5.50 -18.61
CA ALA A 72 -0.61 -4.86 -17.41
C ALA A 72 -0.11 -5.62 -16.16
N LEU A 73 0.44 -4.89 -15.20
CA LEU A 73 0.87 -5.41 -13.92
C LEU A 73 -0.24 -5.21 -12.88
N ASN A 74 -0.24 -6.03 -11.83
CA ASN A 74 -1.20 -5.91 -10.73
C ASN A 74 -0.99 -4.58 -9.99
N SER A 75 -1.87 -3.63 -10.26
CA SER A 75 -1.96 -2.37 -9.54
C SER A 75 -3.39 -1.85 -9.64
N TYR A 76 -3.98 -1.50 -8.51
CA TYR A 76 -5.37 -1.04 -8.45
C TYR A 76 -5.46 0.48 -8.32
N GLU A 77 -4.53 1.09 -7.60
CA GLU A 77 -4.49 2.54 -7.39
C GLU A 77 -4.10 3.26 -8.69
N ASN A 78 -2.99 2.86 -9.25
CA ASN A 78 -2.45 3.38 -10.51
C ASN A 78 -2.70 2.38 -11.64
N ARG A 79 -2.29 2.72 -12.87
CA ARG A 79 -2.18 1.74 -13.94
C ARG A 79 -0.70 1.54 -14.24
N VAL A 80 -0.24 0.31 -14.09
CA VAL A 80 1.18 -0.04 -14.23
C VAL A 80 1.33 -1.07 -15.34
N TYR A 81 2.22 -0.78 -16.27
CA TYR A 81 2.48 -1.63 -17.43
C TYR A 81 3.97 -1.95 -17.55
N GLN A 82 4.29 -3.22 -17.78
CA GLN A 82 5.57 -3.56 -18.35
C GLN A 82 5.50 -3.37 -19.87
N VAL A 83 6.42 -2.60 -20.40
CA VAL A 83 6.47 -2.24 -21.84
C VAL A 83 7.78 -2.73 -22.43
N GLY A 84 7.68 -3.47 -23.54
CA GLY A 84 8.85 -3.81 -24.34
C GLY A 84 9.36 -2.57 -25.09
N ILE A 85 10.65 -2.34 -25.06
CA ILE A 85 11.31 -1.20 -25.75
C ILE A 85 12.19 -1.75 -26.87
N GLU A 86 12.16 -1.08 -28.03
CA GLU A 86 12.99 -1.44 -29.18
C GLU A 86 14.49 -1.42 -28.78
N ASP A 87 15.21 -2.47 -29.14
CA ASP A 87 16.67 -2.62 -28.92
C ASP A 87 17.12 -2.41 -27.45
N SER A 88 16.21 -2.56 -26.48
CA SER A 88 16.48 -2.34 -25.06
C SER A 88 15.78 -3.34 -24.14
N ALA A 89 16.15 -3.33 -22.87
CA ALA A 89 15.42 -4.06 -21.83
C ALA A 89 14.02 -3.44 -21.63
N PRO A 90 13.02 -4.27 -21.27
CA PRO A 90 11.68 -3.75 -20.98
C PRO A 90 11.69 -2.81 -19.77
N LEU A 91 10.84 -1.81 -19.81
CA LEU A 91 10.63 -0.81 -18.76
C LEU A 91 9.25 -1.00 -18.09
N VAL A 92 9.05 -0.31 -16.99
CA VAL A 92 7.76 -0.23 -16.30
C VAL A 92 7.26 1.20 -16.37
N ALA A 93 6.06 1.39 -16.94
CA ALA A 93 5.37 2.68 -17.01
C ALA A 93 4.26 2.69 -15.94
N LYS A 94 4.29 3.67 -15.03
CA LYS A 94 3.28 3.89 -13.98
C LYS A 94 2.50 5.14 -14.31
N PHE A 95 1.20 4.98 -14.58
CA PHE A 95 0.25 6.07 -14.79
C PHE A 95 -0.46 6.36 -13.47
N TYR A 96 -0.26 7.56 -12.95
CA TYR A 96 -0.81 7.98 -11.66
C TYR A 96 -2.31 8.22 -11.75
N ARG A 97 -3.05 7.77 -10.74
CA ARG A 97 -4.48 8.08 -10.64
C ARG A 97 -4.68 9.60 -10.60
N PRO A 98 -5.51 10.14 -11.50
CA PRO A 98 -5.88 11.55 -11.44
C PRO A 98 -6.39 11.95 -10.05
N GLU A 99 -6.08 13.17 -9.62
CA GLU A 99 -6.54 13.79 -8.38
C GLU A 99 -6.08 13.14 -7.06
N ARG A 100 -5.33 12.02 -7.11
CA ARG A 100 -4.80 11.43 -5.88
C ARG A 100 -3.65 12.25 -5.27
N TRP A 101 -2.66 12.57 -6.07
CA TRP A 101 -1.49 13.34 -5.67
C TRP A 101 -1.31 14.56 -6.56
N SER A 102 -0.80 15.67 -6.01
CA SER A 102 -0.28 16.77 -6.81
C SER A 102 1.03 16.37 -7.51
N ASP A 103 1.43 17.10 -8.56
CA ASP A 103 2.73 16.89 -9.20
C ASP A 103 3.88 17.07 -8.20
N ALA A 104 3.76 18.06 -7.32
CA ALA A 104 4.75 18.32 -6.28
C ALA A 104 4.87 17.13 -5.30
N ALA A 105 3.76 16.52 -4.89
CA ALA A 105 3.77 15.33 -4.02
C ALA A 105 4.38 14.10 -4.70
N ILE A 106 4.17 13.91 -6.02
CA ILE A 106 4.82 12.83 -6.79
C ILE A 106 6.32 13.09 -6.88
N LEU A 107 6.72 14.32 -7.16
CA LEU A 107 8.14 14.68 -7.27
C LEU A 107 8.87 14.60 -5.93
N GLU A 108 8.20 14.84 -4.80
CA GLU A 108 8.77 14.60 -3.47
C GLU A 108 9.10 13.12 -3.23
N GLU A 109 8.23 12.20 -3.68
CA GLU A 109 8.52 10.76 -3.64
C GLU A 109 9.74 10.43 -4.51
N HIS A 110 9.73 10.88 -5.77
CA HIS A 110 10.84 10.62 -6.69
C HIS A 110 12.16 11.15 -6.14
N ALA A 111 12.16 12.33 -5.51
CA ALA A 111 13.34 12.89 -4.88
C ALA A 111 13.82 12.03 -3.71
N PHE A 112 12.92 11.56 -2.86
CA PHE A 112 13.28 10.67 -1.75
C PHE A 112 13.89 9.35 -2.24
N VAL A 113 13.27 8.71 -3.24
CA VAL A 113 13.81 7.48 -3.83
C VAL A 113 15.19 7.73 -4.48
N SER A 114 15.39 8.90 -5.12
CA SER A 114 16.69 9.28 -5.67
C SER A 114 17.75 9.46 -4.57
N GLU A 115 17.40 10.09 -3.44
CA GLU A 115 18.28 10.20 -2.28
C GLU A 115 18.70 8.83 -1.72
N LEU A 116 17.78 7.83 -1.75
CA LEU A 116 18.08 6.46 -1.35
C LEU A 116 19.10 5.80 -2.28
N VAL A 117 18.92 5.97 -3.61
CA VAL A 117 19.85 5.45 -4.61
C VAL A 117 21.25 6.07 -4.49
N GLU A 118 21.34 7.39 -4.26
CA GLU A 118 22.62 8.08 -4.05
C GLU A 118 23.40 7.54 -2.84
N ARG A 119 22.69 6.88 -1.90
CA ARG A 119 23.27 6.22 -0.72
C ARG A 119 23.39 4.70 -0.88
N GLU A 120 23.34 4.23 -2.13
CA GLU A 120 23.48 2.81 -2.48
C GLU A 120 22.44 1.91 -1.78
N ILE A 121 21.22 2.43 -1.52
CA ILE A 121 20.11 1.65 -1.03
C ILE A 121 19.35 1.06 -2.21
N GLN A 122 19.08 -0.24 -2.14
CA GLN A 122 18.46 -1.00 -3.23
C GLN A 122 16.95 -0.69 -3.33
N VAL A 123 16.63 0.34 -4.09
CA VAL A 123 15.28 0.77 -4.46
C VAL A 123 15.21 0.98 -5.98
N VAL A 124 14.01 1.11 -6.52
CA VAL A 124 13.81 1.31 -7.95
C VAL A 124 13.36 2.74 -8.23
N PRO A 125 14.26 3.63 -8.69
CA PRO A 125 13.96 5.04 -8.95
C PRO A 125 13.20 5.22 -10.26
N ALA A 126 12.42 6.32 -10.37
CA ALA A 126 11.93 6.80 -11.64
C ALA A 126 13.10 7.28 -12.53
N LEU A 127 13.06 6.94 -13.81
CA LEU A 127 14.06 7.35 -14.79
C LEU A 127 13.91 8.83 -15.12
N ALA A 128 15.01 9.59 -15.05
CA ALA A 128 15.05 10.95 -15.55
C ALA A 128 15.17 10.93 -17.09
N ILE A 129 14.10 11.32 -17.79
CA ILE A 129 14.06 11.41 -19.25
C ILE A 129 13.86 12.88 -19.60
N ASN A 130 14.71 13.43 -20.47
CA ASN A 130 14.71 14.85 -20.82
C ASN A 130 14.75 15.80 -19.59
N GLY A 131 15.41 15.36 -18.49
CA GLY A 131 15.57 16.15 -17.27
C GLY A 131 14.40 16.09 -16.31
N SER A 132 13.37 15.27 -16.57
CA SER A 132 12.22 15.07 -15.68
C SER A 132 12.01 13.59 -15.35
N THR A 133 11.50 13.29 -14.16
CA THR A 133 11.05 11.96 -13.75
C THR A 133 9.52 11.80 -13.82
N LEU A 134 8.79 12.93 -13.96
CA LEU A 134 7.34 12.95 -14.11
C LEU A 134 6.99 13.55 -15.47
N HIS A 135 6.18 12.84 -16.23
CA HIS A 135 5.76 13.20 -17.59
C HIS A 135 4.24 13.30 -17.66
N GLN A 136 3.76 13.94 -18.73
CA GLN A 136 2.32 14.06 -18.99
C GLN A 136 2.02 13.79 -20.47
N TYR A 137 0.98 13.01 -20.71
CA TYR A 137 0.46 12.75 -22.05
C TYR A 137 -1.08 12.64 -22.00
N GLN A 138 -1.78 13.39 -22.84
CA GLN A 138 -3.27 13.42 -22.94
C GLN A 138 -3.97 13.53 -21.56
N GLY A 139 -3.43 14.33 -20.64
CA GLY A 139 -3.98 14.52 -19.30
C GLY A 139 -3.53 13.47 -18.27
N PHE A 140 -2.89 12.38 -18.68
CA PHE A 140 -2.33 11.40 -17.75
C PHE A 140 -0.90 11.74 -17.35
N ARG A 141 -0.65 11.73 -16.06
CA ARG A 141 0.70 11.83 -15.50
C ARG A 141 1.31 10.44 -15.43
N PHE A 142 2.56 10.30 -15.83
CA PHE A 142 3.25 9.01 -15.77
C PHE A 142 4.73 9.16 -15.44
N ALA A 143 5.30 8.10 -14.91
CA ALA A 143 6.73 7.93 -14.71
C ALA A 143 7.18 6.57 -15.27
N VAL A 144 8.44 6.48 -15.61
CA VAL A 144 9.05 5.27 -16.18
C VAL A 144 10.12 4.76 -15.24
N PHE A 145 10.14 3.46 -15.01
CA PHE A 145 11.06 2.79 -14.08
C PHE A 145 11.80 1.67 -14.81
N PRO A 146 13.05 1.36 -14.40
CA PRO A 146 13.70 0.14 -14.83
C PRO A 146 12.92 -1.08 -14.34
N ARG A 147 12.82 -2.12 -15.17
CA ARG A 147 12.21 -3.38 -14.74
C ARG A 147 13.19 -4.16 -13.89
N HIS A 148 12.82 -4.39 -12.64
CA HIS A 148 13.52 -5.32 -11.76
C HIS A 148 12.74 -6.63 -11.60
N GLY A 149 13.46 -7.75 -11.58
CA GLY A 149 12.92 -9.05 -11.22
C GLY A 149 13.26 -9.37 -9.77
N GLY A 150 12.54 -10.30 -9.19
CA GLY A 150 12.76 -10.81 -7.84
C GLY A 150 11.66 -11.76 -7.44
N ARG A 151 11.84 -12.47 -6.34
CA ARG A 151 10.81 -13.30 -5.69
C ARG A 151 10.30 -12.60 -4.42
N ALA A 152 9.17 -13.03 -3.89
CA ALA A 152 8.74 -12.59 -2.58
C ALA A 152 9.74 -13.05 -1.50
N PRO A 153 10.02 -12.23 -0.45
CA PRO A 153 10.86 -12.65 0.65
C PRO A 153 10.20 -13.76 1.48
N GLU A 154 11.02 -14.60 2.08
CA GLU A 154 10.58 -15.64 3.01
C GLU A 154 10.51 -15.07 4.43
N LEU A 155 9.36 -14.49 4.81
CA LEU A 155 9.19 -13.79 6.09
C LEU A 155 9.13 -14.74 7.32
N ASP A 156 9.18 -16.05 7.12
CA ASP A 156 9.31 -17.05 8.18
C ASP A 156 10.79 -17.34 8.53
N ASP A 157 11.74 -16.87 7.70
CA ASP A 157 13.18 -17.04 7.92
C ASP A 157 13.77 -15.86 8.69
N PRO A 158 14.36 -16.08 9.90
CA PRO A 158 14.95 -15.02 10.71
C PRO A 158 16.04 -14.22 9.98
N ALA A 159 16.89 -14.90 9.18
CA ALA A 159 17.96 -14.23 8.46
C ALA A 159 17.40 -13.27 7.39
N THR A 160 16.31 -13.66 6.72
CA THR A 160 15.59 -12.79 5.77
C THR A 160 15.01 -11.56 6.48
N LEU A 161 14.40 -11.73 7.67
CA LEU A 161 13.84 -10.63 8.45
C LEU A 161 14.92 -9.67 8.94
N GLU A 162 16.05 -10.17 9.41
CA GLU A 162 17.20 -9.36 9.80
C GLU A 162 17.74 -8.53 8.62
N TRP A 163 17.87 -9.13 7.43
CA TRP A 163 18.24 -8.41 6.21
C TRP A 163 17.23 -7.30 5.86
N ILE A 164 15.94 -7.60 5.90
CA ILE A 164 14.89 -6.61 5.68
C ILE A 164 15.00 -5.48 6.71
N GLY A 165 15.22 -5.81 7.98
CA GLY A 165 15.44 -4.83 9.03
C GLY A 165 16.59 -3.87 8.72
N ARG A 166 17.74 -4.38 8.29
CA ARG A 166 18.90 -3.56 7.87
C ARG A 166 18.54 -2.57 6.77
N PHE A 167 17.80 -3.03 5.74
CA PHE A 167 17.43 -2.15 4.64
C PHE A 167 16.40 -1.11 5.04
N ILE A 168 15.40 -1.48 5.85
CA ILE A 168 14.44 -0.50 6.38
C ILE A 168 15.15 0.51 7.27
N GLY A 169 16.10 0.08 8.12
CA GLY A 169 16.94 0.96 8.95
C GLY A 169 17.71 1.98 8.10
N ARG A 170 18.31 1.54 6.98
CA ARG A 170 18.98 2.45 6.03
C ARG A 170 18.02 3.43 5.37
N ILE A 171 16.84 2.98 4.94
CA ILE A 171 15.79 3.84 4.37
C ILE A 171 15.37 4.89 5.39
N HIS A 172 15.14 4.49 6.63
CA HIS A 172 14.72 5.39 7.72
C HIS A 172 15.81 6.38 8.15
N ALA A 173 17.07 5.96 8.18
CA ALA A 173 18.20 6.86 8.42
C ALA A 173 18.23 8.01 7.41
N VAL A 174 17.94 7.73 6.13
CA VAL A 174 17.79 8.77 5.10
C VAL A 174 16.46 9.52 5.28
N GLY A 175 15.39 8.81 5.60
CA GLY A 175 14.05 9.36 5.83
C GLY A 175 14.03 10.44 6.91
N ALA A 176 14.87 10.30 7.94
CA ALA A 176 14.99 11.25 9.05
C ALA A 176 15.70 12.56 8.69
N LEU A 177 16.41 12.64 7.56
CA LEU A 177 17.21 13.82 7.19
C LEU A 177 16.38 15.01 6.72
N SER A 178 15.17 14.80 6.23
CA SER A 178 14.28 15.87 5.81
C SER A 178 12.81 15.48 5.94
N THR A 179 11.91 16.42 5.68
CA THR A 179 10.45 16.20 5.79
C THR A 179 9.78 16.49 4.46
N TYR A 180 8.67 15.78 4.21
CA TYR A 180 7.75 16.12 3.12
C TYR A 180 7.00 17.42 3.44
N LYS A 181 6.69 18.18 2.39
CA LYS A 181 5.90 19.41 2.46
C LYS A 181 4.51 19.23 1.85
N GLU A 182 4.45 18.43 0.79
CA GLU A 182 3.25 18.22 -0.01
C GLU A 182 2.54 16.90 0.31
N ARG A 183 3.29 15.89 0.79
CA ARG A 183 2.72 14.61 1.18
C ARG A 183 2.16 14.66 2.60
N PRO A 184 0.90 14.18 2.81
CA PRO A 184 0.29 14.15 4.13
C PRO A 184 1.04 13.23 5.08
N ALA A 185 0.91 13.47 6.38
CA ALA A 185 1.36 12.55 7.41
C ALA A 185 0.38 11.39 7.59
N LEU A 186 0.90 10.26 8.11
CA LEU A 186 0.08 9.18 8.63
C LEU A 186 -0.32 9.52 10.06
N ASP A 187 -1.58 9.87 10.26
CA ASP A 187 -2.11 10.26 11.55
C ASP A 187 -3.54 9.75 11.78
N HIS A 188 -4.02 9.96 13.00
CA HIS A 188 -5.36 9.58 13.42
C HIS A 188 -6.46 10.25 12.59
N GLN A 189 -6.27 11.49 12.14
CA GLN A 189 -7.26 12.25 11.39
C GLN A 189 -7.43 11.70 9.98
N THR A 190 -6.34 11.64 9.23
CA THR A 190 -6.31 11.29 7.79
C THR A 190 -6.54 9.80 7.53
N PHE A 191 -6.15 8.94 8.48
CA PHE A 191 -6.30 7.47 8.35
C PHE A 191 -7.47 6.90 9.16
N GLY A 192 -8.04 7.64 10.08
CA GLY A 192 -9.09 7.17 10.97
C GLY A 192 -10.39 7.96 10.85
N VAL A 193 -10.37 9.22 11.30
CA VAL A 193 -11.59 10.03 11.42
C VAL A 193 -12.21 10.30 10.05
N GLU A 194 -11.48 10.89 9.11
CA GLU A 194 -11.98 11.20 7.77
C GLU A 194 -12.45 9.97 6.98
N PRO A 195 -11.72 8.84 6.96
CA PRO A 195 -12.21 7.61 6.35
C PRO A 195 -13.50 7.08 6.98
N ARG A 196 -13.60 7.12 8.32
CA ARG A 196 -14.83 6.71 9.03
C ARG A 196 -16.02 7.58 8.65
N GLU A 197 -15.88 8.90 8.69
CA GLU A 197 -16.92 9.85 8.32
C GLU A 197 -17.38 9.63 6.89
N PHE A 198 -16.44 9.52 5.95
CA PHE A 198 -16.74 9.22 4.56
C PHE A 198 -17.58 7.94 4.40
N LEU A 199 -17.25 6.87 5.13
CA LEU A 199 -18.00 5.61 5.04
C LEU A 199 -19.41 5.72 5.64
N LEU A 200 -19.56 6.47 6.72
CA LEU A 200 -20.86 6.67 7.36
C LEU A 200 -21.81 7.54 6.50
N ASP A 201 -21.27 8.55 5.83
CA ASP A 201 -22.05 9.48 5.01
C ASP A 201 -22.35 8.93 3.61
N GLY A 202 -21.53 7.99 3.10
CA GLY A 202 -21.54 7.53 1.72
C GLY A 202 -22.54 6.42 1.37
N ASN A 203 -23.43 6.02 2.29
CA ASN A 203 -24.41 4.93 2.08
C ASN A 203 -23.81 3.57 1.65
N PHE A 204 -22.55 3.30 2.05
CA PHE A 204 -21.90 2.01 1.76
C PHE A 204 -22.33 0.91 2.73
N LEU A 205 -22.73 1.27 3.96
CA LEU A 205 -23.10 0.30 4.97
C LEU A 205 -24.59 -0.06 4.88
N PRO A 206 -24.93 -1.35 5.04
CA PRO A 206 -26.33 -1.76 5.24
C PRO A 206 -26.94 -1.01 6.43
N PRO A 207 -28.19 -0.49 6.32
CA PRO A 207 -28.83 0.31 7.38
C PRO A 207 -28.85 -0.39 8.74
N GLU A 208 -29.02 -1.71 8.78
CA GLU A 208 -29.03 -2.52 9.99
C GLU A 208 -27.66 -2.65 10.67
N LEU A 209 -26.57 -2.41 9.96
CA LEU A 209 -25.20 -2.46 10.49
C LEU A 209 -24.61 -1.08 10.81
N LEU A 210 -25.24 -0.01 10.33
CA LEU A 210 -24.72 1.36 10.45
C LEU A 210 -24.43 1.75 11.90
N ALA A 211 -25.38 1.51 12.81
CA ALA A 211 -25.21 1.86 14.23
C ALA A 211 -24.09 1.04 14.89
N ALA A 212 -24.01 -0.26 14.56
CA ALA A 212 -22.98 -1.15 15.11
C ALA A 212 -21.59 -0.75 14.62
N TYR A 213 -21.42 -0.47 13.31
CA TYR A 213 -20.17 0.00 12.73
C TYR A 213 -19.76 1.36 13.30
N SER A 214 -20.69 2.33 13.33
CA SER A 214 -20.42 3.67 13.86
C SER A 214 -19.90 3.62 15.30
N SER A 215 -20.53 2.78 16.15
CA SER A 215 -20.13 2.62 17.55
C SER A 215 -18.76 1.96 17.69
N VAL A 216 -18.51 0.84 17.00
CA VAL A 216 -17.23 0.12 17.14
C VAL A 216 -16.07 0.90 16.51
N ALA A 217 -16.29 1.58 15.39
CA ALA A 217 -15.27 2.41 14.77
C ALA A 217 -14.88 3.60 15.67
N GLN A 218 -15.85 4.20 16.38
CA GLN A 218 -15.54 5.23 17.38
C GLN A 218 -14.70 4.66 18.54
N GLN A 219 -15.08 3.52 19.11
CA GLN A 219 -14.30 2.87 20.17
C GLN A 219 -12.90 2.51 19.71
N ALA A 220 -12.75 2.08 18.45
CA ALA A 220 -11.46 1.78 17.84
C ALA A 220 -10.60 3.05 17.73
N LEU A 221 -11.15 4.17 17.26
CA LEU A 221 -10.45 5.45 17.20
C LEU A 221 -10.06 6.00 18.56
N ASP A 222 -10.93 5.82 19.58
CA ASP A 222 -10.59 6.15 20.96
C ASP A 222 -9.42 5.27 21.47
N GLY A 223 -9.40 4.00 21.10
CA GLY A 223 -8.28 3.09 21.35
C GLY A 223 -6.99 3.54 20.70
N VAL A 224 -7.03 3.92 19.41
CA VAL A 224 -5.90 4.49 18.69
C VAL A 224 -5.33 5.68 19.43
N LYS A 225 -6.20 6.62 19.85
CA LYS A 225 -5.76 7.79 20.60
C LYS A 225 -5.03 7.40 21.90
N ARG A 226 -5.57 6.45 22.66
CA ARG A 226 -4.89 5.94 23.87
C ARG A 226 -3.53 5.32 23.58
N CYS A 227 -3.36 4.66 22.44
CA CYS A 227 -2.07 4.11 22.03
C CYS A 227 -1.05 5.23 21.74
N TYR A 228 -1.46 6.28 21.02
CA TYR A 228 -0.62 7.45 20.79
C TYR A 228 -0.28 8.18 22.10
N ASP A 229 -1.24 8.32 23.01
CA ASP A 229 -1.00 8.94 24.33
C ASP A 229 0.02 8.11 25.15
N ARG A 230 0.00 6.78 25.07
CA ARG A 230 1.00 5.89 25.70
C ARG A 230 2.38 5.97 25.04
N ALA A 231 2.42 6.04 23.73
CA ALA A 231 3.68 6.19 22.99
C ALA A 231 4.32 7.56 23.25
N GLY A 232 3.50 8.58 23.51
CA GLY A 232 3.96 9.97 23.69
C GLY A 232 4.47 10.57 22.39
N ASP A 233 5.36 11.53 22.53
CA ASP A 233 5.99 12.21 21.39
C ASP A 233 7.09 11.30 20.82
N VAL A 234 6.76 10.57 19.74
CA VAL A 234 7.70 9.72 19.00
C VAL A 234 8.11 10.44 17.71
N ALA A 235 9.36 10.25 17.32
CA ALA A 235 9.87 10.83 16.08
C ALA A 235 9.11 10.29 14.86
N VAL A 236 8.85 11.18 13.90
CA VAL A 236 8.31 10.86 12.59
C VAL A 236 9.35 11.14 11.51
N LEU A 237 9.35 10.32 10.48
CA LEU A 237 10.30 10.40 9.37
C LEU A 237 9.59 10.06 8.05
N ARG A 238 10.28 10.24 6.92
CA ARG A 238 9.78 9.76 5.63
C ARG A 238 9.87 8.24 5.61
N THR A 239 8.71 7.58 5.63
CA THR A 239 8.57 6.12 5.59
C THR A 239 8.32 5.65 4.16
N HIS A 240 8.43 4.36 3.91
CA HIS A 240 7.88 3.73 2.70
C HIS A 240 6.34 3.85 2.68
N GLY A 241 5.71 3.70 3.83
CA GLY A 241 4.27 3.87 4.05
C GLY A 241 3.41 2.64 3.76
N ASP A 242 3.83 1.78 2.83
CA ASP A 242 3.18 0.51 2.48
C ASP A 242 4.21 -0.64 2.39
N CYS A 243 5.09 -0.74 3.40
CA CYS A 243 6.23 -1.64 3.44
C CYS A 243 5.81 -3.07 3.81
N HIS A 244 5.23 -3.82 2.87
CA HIS A 244 4.88 -5.23 3.05
C HIS A 244 5.69 -6.13 2.10
N GLY A 245 5.71 -7.44 2.36
CA GLY A 245 6.49 -8.39 1.57
C GLY A 245 6.21 -8.39 0.05
N GLY A 246 5.03 -7.93 -0.38
CA GLY A 246 4.68 -7.76 -1.80
C GLY A 246 5.42 -6.60 -2.49
N ASN A 247 5.91 -5.61 -1.72
CA ASN A 247 6.69 -4.48 -2.19
C ASN A 247 8.21 -4.68 -1.99
N VAL A 248 8.63 -5.92 -1.71
CA VAL A 248 10.03 -6.32 -1.61
C VAL A 248 10.34 -7.37 -2.67
N LEU A 249 11.23 -7.05 -3.59
CA LEU A 249 11.74 -7.98 -4.59
C LEU A 249 13.05 -8.58 -4.09
N TRP A 250 13.01 -9.83 -3.64
CA TRP A 250 14.19 -10.54 -3.16
C TRP A 250 15.02 -11.08 -4.32
N THR A 251 16.28 -10.75 -4.33
CA THR A 251 17.27 -11.21 -5.32
C THR A 251 18.48 -11.83 -4.61
N ASP A 252 19.43 -12.38 -5.37
CA ASP A 252 20.69 -12.90 -4.81
C ASP A 252 21.57 -11.78 -4.19
N ALA A 253 21.32 -10.52 -4.58
CA ALA A 253 21.96 -9.34 -4.01
C ALA A 253 21.24 -8.75 -2.79
N GLY A 254 20.15 -9.37 -2.34
CA GLY A 254 19.31 -8.93 -1.24
C GLY A 254 17.98 -8.29 -1.68
N PRO A 255 17.28 -7.64 -0.74
CA PRO A 255 15.97 -7.04 -1.01
C PRO A 255 16.08 -5.74 -1.82
N HIS A 256 15.16 -5.56 -2.79
CA HIS A 256 14.90 -4.29 -3.48
C HIS A 256 13.51 -3.82 -3.12
N PHE A 257 13.40 -2.61 -2.58
CA PHE A 257 12.11 -2.02 -2.22
C PHE A 257 11.54 -1.26 -3.40
N VAL A 258 10.25 -1.46 -3.66
CA VAL A 258 9.52 -0.87 -4.79
C VAL A 258 8.22 -0.24 -4.29
N ASP A 259 7.64 0.63 -5.12
CA ASP A 259 6.33 1.26 -4.91
C ASP A 259 6.24 2.15 -3.65
N PHE A 260 7.00 3.24 -3.66
CA PHE A 260 6.97 4.30 -2.64
C PHE A 260 5.76 5.24 -2.78
N ASP A 261 4.74 4.86 -3.55
CA ASP A 261 3.57 5.70 -3.84
C ASP A 261 2.81 6.15 -2.58
N ASP A 262 2.85 5.35 -1.52
CA ASP A 262 2.27 5.65 -0.21
C ASP A 262 3.26 6.25 0.79
N SER A 263 4.47 6.58 0.35
CA SER A 263 5.48 7.22 1.20
C SER A 263 4.94 8.53 1.80
N ARG A 264 5.14 8.70 3.11
CA ARG A 264 4.63 9.84 3.90
C ARG A 264 5.41 10.01 5.19
N MET A 265 5.16 11.10 5.92
CA MET A 265 5.66 11.23 7.27
C MET A 265 4.93 10.27 8.20
N GLY A 266 5.67 9.48 8.97
CA GLY A 266 5.10 8.52 9.91
C GLY A 266 6.13 8.01 10.92
N PRO A 267 5.69 7.29 11.98
CA PRO A 267 6.60 6.63 12.91
C PRO A 267 7.29 5.44 12.22
N ALA A 268 8.54 5.16 12.57
CA ALA A 268 9.33 4.08 11.97
C ALA A 268 8.63 2.71 12.04
N ILE A 269 7.90 2.46 13.11
CA ILE A 269 7.15 1.21 13.30
C ILE A 269 6.14 0.94 12.17
N GLN A 270 5.69 1.98 11.42
CA GLN A 270 4.77 1.80 10.29
C GLN A 270 5.31 0.79 9.26
N ASP A 271 6.56 0.88 8.92
CA ASP A 271 7.16 0.00 7.91
C ASP A 271 7.59 -1.36 8.49
N LEU A 272 7.78 -1.45 9.81
CA LEU A 272 8.22 -2.68 10.45
C LEU A 272 7.07 -3.64 10.73
N TRP A 273 5.94 -3.16 11.28
CA TRP A 273 4.82 -4.03 11.63
C TRP A 273 4.15 -4.71 10.41
N MET A 274 4.27 -4.12 9.25
CA MET A 274 3.66 -4.66 8.02
C MET A 274 4.36 -5.92 7.50
N MET A 275 5.54 -6.25 8.02
CA MET A 275 6.24 -7.51 7.78
C MET A 275 5.79 -8.64 8.71
N LEU A 276 5.05 -8.33 9.77
CA LEU A 276 4.66 -9.31 10.78
C LEU A 276 3.46 -10.15 10.36
N SER A 277 3.50 -11.43 10.70
CA SER A 277 2.41 -12.37 10.40
C SER A 277 2.30 -13.45 11.48
N GLY A 278 1.21 -14.23 11.44
CA GLY A 278 1.01 -15.34 12.36
C GLY A 278 0.44 -14.94 13.71
N GLU A 279 0.63 -15.79 14.70
CA GLU A 279 0.18 -15.58 16.08
C GLU A 279 1.06 -14.54 16.78
N ARG A 280 0.58 -13.99 17.92
CA ARG A 280 1.31 -12.98 18.68
C ARG A 280 2.76 -13.40 19.02
N GLY A 281 2.96 -14.67 19.41
CA GLY A 281 4.31 -15.18 19.70
C GLY A 281 5.24 -15.22 18.48
N ASP A 282 4.68 -15.47 17.29
CA ASP A 282 5.42 -15.38 16.01
C ASP A 282 5.79 -13.94 15.71
N GLN A 283 4.84 -13.01 15.87
CA GLN A 283 5.07 -11.59 15.63
C GLN A 283 6.13 -10.99 16.57
N VAL A 284 6.19 -11.43 17.84
CA VAL A 284 7.24 -11.00 18.78
C VAL A 284 8.62 -11.46 18.31
N ARG A 285 8.76 -12.73 17.88
CA ARG A 285 10.03 -13.23 17.32
C ARG A 285 10.43 -12.48 16.04
N GLN A 286 9.49 -12.35 15.10
CA GLN A 286 9.72 -11.61 13.85
C GLN A 286 10.13 -10.15 14.11
N MET A 287 9.51 -9.49 15.07
CA MET A 287 9.90 -8.13 15.45
C MET A 287 11.32 -8.10 16.03
N SER A 288 11.70 -9.09 16.86
CA SER A 288 13.07 -9.20 17.37
C SER A 288 14.08 -9.34 16.24
N ASP A 289 13.79 -10.23 15.26
CA ASP A 289 14.69 -10.47 14.13
C ASP A 289 14.81 -9.21 13.23
N ILE A 290 13.70 -8.52 12.96
CA ILE A 290 13.70 -7.27 12.19
C ILE A 290 14.51 -6.19 12.92
N LEU A 291 14.29 -6.00 14.23
CA LEU A 291 14.98 -4.97 15.01
C LEU A 291 16.47 -5.26 15.14
N ALA A 292 16.89 -6.53 15.22
CA ALA A 292 18.30 -6.90 15.23
C ALA A 292 19.06 -6.35 14.00
N GLY A 293 18.44 -6.39 12.83
CA GLY A 293 19.02 -5.78 11.63
C GLY A 293 18.79 -4.26 11.52
N TYR A 294 17.63 -3.77 11.95
CA TYR A 294 17.28 -2.35 11.89
C TYR A 294 18.22 -1.47 12.70
N GLU A 295 18.57 -1.92 13.91
CA GLU A 295 19.42 -1.19 14.85
C GLU A 295 20.91 -1.14 14.43
N ASP A 296 21.31 -1.86 13.37
CA ASP A 296 22.61 -1.65 12.73
C ASP A 296 22.74 -0.25 12.08
N PHE A 297 21.62 0.41 11.76
CA PHE A 297 21.60 1.66 11.00
C PHE A 297 20.76 2.78 11.61
N CYS A 298 19.81 2.46 12.45
CA CYS A 298 18.88 3.44 13.01
C CYS A 298 18.39 2.98 14.38
N ASP A 299 18.59 3.81 15.41
CA ASP A 299 18.08 3.53 16.76
C ASP A 299 16.56 3.40 16.74
N PHE A 300 16.03 2.35 17.36
CA PHE A 300 14.58 2.15 17.47
C PHE A 300 14.06 2.65 18.82
N ASP A 301 13.06 3.52 18.80
CA ASP A 301 12.36 3.94 20.02
C ASP A 301 11.29 2.90 20.38
N PRO A 302 11.48 2.11 21.45
CA PRO A 302 10.57 1.03 21.81
C PRO A 302 9.17 1.51 22.20
N ARG A 303 8.96 2.79 22.50
CA ARG A 303 7.64 3.36 22.74
C ARG A 303 6.73 3.25 21.50
N GLN A 304 7.32 3.20 20.30
CA GLN A 304 6.59 3.01 19.05
C GLN A 304 5.87 1.65 18.97
N LEU A 305 6.27 0.65 19.76
CA LEU A 305 5.58 -0.64 19.83
C LEU A 305 4.12 -0.52 20.34
N TYR A 306 3.79 0.52 21.08
CA TYR A 306 2.40 0.83 21.44
C TYR A 306 1.54 1.19 20.22
N LEU A 307 2.16 1.58 19.10
CA LEU A 307 1.45 2.01 17.89
C LEU A 307 1.10 0.86 16.93
N VAL A 308 1.63 -0.35 17.10
CA VAL A 308 1.41 -1.46 16.16
C VAL A 308 -0.07 -1.72 15.93
N GLU A 309 -0.85 -1.95 17.00
CA GLU A 309 -2.27 -2.24 16.88
C GLU A 309 -3.09 -0.99 16.49
N ALA A 310 -2.64 0.20 16.89
CA ALA A 310 -3.24 1.46 16.45
C ALA A 310 -3.11 1.67 14.94
N LEU A 311 -1.91 1.47 14.38
CA LEU A 311 -1.65 1.60 12.95
C LEU A 311 -2.40 0.54 12.14
N ARG A 312 -2.46 -0.69 12.65
CA ARG A 312 -3.27 -1.77 12.07
C ARG A 312 -4.75 -1.41 12.04
N THR A 313 -5.26 -0.84 13.11
CA THR A 313 -6.65 -0.35 13.22
C THR A 313 -6.92 0.78 12.22
N LEU A 314 -6.05 1.76 12.14
CA LEU A 314 -6.16 2.87 11.18
C LEU A 314 -6.16 2.34 9.74
N ARG A 315 -5.29 1.36 9.43
CA ARG A 315 -5.25 0.72 8.11
C ARG A 315 -6.57 0.01 7.78
N LEU A 316 -7.20 -0.69 8.72
CA LEU A 316 -8.50 -1.34 8.51
C LEU A 316 -9.60 -0.36 8.09
N ILE A 317 -9.69 0.78 8.80
CA ILE A 317 -10.68 1.83 8.52
C ILE A 317 -10.36 2.51 7.18
N HIS A 318 -9.10 2.92 7.00
CA HIS A 318 -8.63 3.56 5.77
C HIS A 318 -8.84 2.69 4.54
N TYR A 319 -8.53 1.39 4.61
CA TYR A 319 -8.68 0.45 3.50
C TYR A 319 -10.12 0.30 3.05
N SER A 320 -11.08 0.24 3.99
CA SER A 320 -12.50 0.21 3.66
C SER A 320 -12.95 1.47 2.91
N ALA A 321 -12.48 2.64 3.34
CA ALA A 321 -12.77 3.91 2.67
C ALA A 321 -12.03 4.02 1.33
N TRP A 322 -10.81 3.47 1.22
CA TRP A 322 -10.05 3.40 -0.02
C TRP A 322 -10.80 2.61 -1.11
N LEU A 323 -11.37 1.44 -0.77
CA LEU A 323 -12.22 0.65 -1.66
C LEU A 323 -13.49 1.42 -2.05
N ALA A 324 -14.16 2.03 -1.07
CA ALA A 324 -15.40 2.75 -1.28
C ALA A 324 -15.24 3.96 -2.20
N ARG A 325 -14.17 4.75 -2.03
CA ARG A 325 -13.87 5.92 -2.88
C ARG A 325 -13.59 5.57 -4.33
N ARG A 326 -13.29 4.32 -4.62
CA ARG A 326 -12.91 3.83 -5.96
C ARG A 326 -13.91 2.87 -6.55
N TRP A 327 -15.06 2.67 -5.87
CA TRP A 327 -16.02 1.65 -6.26
C TRP A 327 -16.67 1.90 -7.62
N ASP A 328 -16.65 3.15 -8.08
CA ASP A 328 -17.15 3.54 -9.42
C ASP A 328 -16.15 3.20 -10.55
N ASP A 329 -14.87 2.90 -10.23
CA ASP A 329 -13.90 2.40 -11.21
C ASP A 329 -14.21 0.91 -11.50
N PRO A 330 -14.56 0.53 -12.74
CA PRO A 330 -15.00 -0.84 -13.08
C PRO A 330 -13.98 -1.93 -12.71
N ALA A 331 -12.71 -1.60 -12.56
CA ALA A 331 -11.68 -2.53 -12.13
C ALA A 331 -11.86 -2.98 -10.67
N PHE A 332 -12.47 -2.13 -9.81
CA PHE A 332 -12.61 -2.42 -8.39
C PHE A 332 -13.65 -3.50 -8.09
N PRO A 333 -14.91 -3.44 -8.60
CA PRO A 333 -15.87 -4.53 -8.42
C PRO A 333 -15.38 -5.88 -8.95
N VAL A 334 -14.59 -5.89 -10.02
CA VAL A 334 -14.01 -7.11 -10.58
C VAL A 334 -12.91 -7.67 -9.68
N ALA A 335 -12.04 -6.81 -9.15
CA ALA A 335 -10.91 -7.22 -8.32
C ALA A 335 -11.33 -7.54 -6.87
N PHE A 336 -12.34 -6.84 -6.34
CA PHE A 336 -12.81 -6.92 -4.95
C PHE A 336 -14.30 -7.29 -4.85
N PRO A 337 -14.76 -8.40 -5.46
CA PRO A 337 -16.19 -8.73 -5.55
C PRO A 337 -16.85 -8.99 -4.19
N TRP A 338 -16.06 -9.15 -3.15
CA TRP A 338 -16.50 -9.32 -1.76
C TRP A 338 -16.75 -8.00 -1.03
N PHE A 339 -16.24 -6.86 -1.55
CA PHE A 339 -16.46 -5.55 -0.93
C PHE A 339 -17.92 -5.12 -1.04
N ASN A 340 -18.35 -4.29 -0.09
CA ASN A 340 -19.70 -3.73 0.03
C ASN A 340 -20.83 -4.78 0.16
N THR A 341 -20.51 -6.03 0.53
CA THR A 341 -21.49 -7.03 0.92
C THR A 341 -21.84 -6.92 2.41
N GLN A 342 -23.02 -7.38 2.81
CA GLN A 342 -23.39 -7.44 4.24
C GLN A 342 -22.35 -8.21 5.06
N ARG A 343 -21.84 -9.31 4.54
CA ARG A 343 -20.80 -10.12 5.18
C ARG A 343 -19.52 -9.33 5.39
N TYR A 344 -19.07 -8.58 4.40
CA TYR A 344 -17.88 -7.75 4.52
C TYR A 344 -17.98 -6.80 5.72
N TRP A 345 -19.12 -6.10 5.86
CA TRP A 345 -19.31 -5.16 6.97
C TRP A 345 -19.47 -5.84 8.32
N GLN A 346 -20.07 -7.03 8.37
CA GLN A 346 -20.09 -7.84 9.60
C GLN A 346 -18.68 -8.25 10.03
N ASP A 347 -17.87 -8.73 9.09
CA ASP A 347 -16.48 -9.10 9.36
C ASP A 347 -15.65 -7.86 9.81
N ARG A 348 -15.84 -6.68 9.19
CA ARG A 348 -15.20 -5.42 9.63
C ARG A 348 -15.57 -5.01 11.06
N ILE A 349 -16.83 -5.15 11.43
CA ILE A 349 -17.28 -4.87 12.80
C ILE A 349 -16.59 -5.82 13.80
N LEU A 350 -16.46 -7.09 13.48
CA LEU A 350 -15.80 -8.08 14.33
C LEU A 350 -14.30 -7.77 14.48
N GLU A 351 -13.61 -7.50 13.37
CA GLU A 351 -12.19 -7.17 13.38
C GLU A 351 -11.90 -5.89 14.17
N LEU A 352 -12.73 -4.85 14.03
CA LEU A 352 -12.56 -3.63 14.82
C LEU A 352 -12.77 -3.89 16.31
N ARG A 353 -13.70 -4.80 16.72
CA ARG A 353 -13.85 -5.21 18.12
C ARG A 353 -12.63 -5.95 18.64
N GLU A 354 -12.04 -6.81 17.83
CA GLU A 354 -10.81 -7.50 18.17
C GLU A 354 -9.66 -6.49 18.33
N GLN A 355 -9.54 -5.51 17.42
CA GLN A 355 -8.55 -4.47 17.52
C GLN A 355 -8.69 -3.59 18.76
N VAL A 356 -9.93 -3.26 19.18
CA VAL A 356 -10.16 -2.55 20.45
C VAL A 356 -9.56 -3.31 21.62
N ALA A 357 -9.71 -4.63 21.65
CA ALA A 357 -9.14 -5.46 22.72
C ALA A 357 -7.60 -5.55 22.62
N LEU A 358 -7.06 -5.76 21.41
CA LEU A 358 -5.62 -5.89 21.19
C LEU A 358 -4.84 -4.61 21.53
N MET A 359 -5.43 -3.43 21.28
CA MET A 359 -4.82 -2.15 21.68
C MET A 359 -4.67 -1.96 23.20
N ASP A 360 -5.42 -2.69 24.02
CA ASP A 360 -5.30 -2.66 25.47
C ASP A 360 -4.35 -3.73 26.03
N GLU A 361 -3.86 -4.64 25.19
CA GLU A 361 -2.83 -5.62 25.57
C GLU A 361 -1.43 -4.97 25.67
N ALA A 362 -0.48 -5.72 26.27
CA ALA A 362 0.93 -5.32 26.28
C ALA A 362 1.47 -5.23 24.84
N PRO A 363 2.41 -4.32 24.53
CA PRO A 363 3.03 -4.26 23.21
C PRO A 363 3.81 -5.54 22.83
N LEU A 364 4.22 -5.64 21.56
CA LEU A 364 5.06 -6.72 21.04
C LEU A 364 6.52 -6.51 21.49
N TRP A 365 6.80 -6.57 22.80
CA TRP A 365 8.17 -6.41 23.31
C TRP A 365 9.09 -7.50 22.74
N PRO A 366 10.22 -7.13 22.10
CA PRO A 366 11.24 -8.06 21.65
C PRO A 366 11.79 -8.88 22.82
N ILE A 367 12.18 -10.14 22.55
CA ILE A 367 12.75 -11.07 23.54
C ILE A 367 14.27 -10.98 23.50
#